data_464b4189d56aa0a155babaa3657f2b95
#
_entry.id   464b4189d56aa0a155babaa3657f2b95
#
_cell.length_a   1.000
_cell.length_b   1.000
_cell.length_c   1.000
_cell.angle_alpha   90.00
_cell.angle_beta   90.00
_cell.angle_gamma   90.00
#
_symmetry.space_group_name_H-M   'P 1'
#
loop_
_entity.id
_entity.type
_entity.pdbx_description
1 polymer ?
#
loop_
_entity_poly.entity_id
_entity_poly.type
_entity_poly.pdbx_seq_one_letter_code
_entity_poly.pdbx_strand_id
1 'polypeptide(L)'
;MMFNEVPFLDRFAAAARAGFRAVEFLFPYEFPPEEIADRLKENTLQNVLFNMPPGNWASGERGLTSLPGREAEFAAGVEKSLAYADGLGTPAIHAMAGLIPPGADRAKYRATYIGNLRYAAEKLAKHQKTLLIEPINTRDIPGYFLNTQAEAHAVREEIGAANLKVQMDLYHAQIVEGDLAMKLRHYFPHIGHIQAAGVPERNEPNTGEVNYAYLFRLLDDLGYQGWVGCEYRPANGTINGLGWFTPER
;
A
#
# COMPACT_ATOMS: atom_id res chain seq x y z
N MET A 1 7.87 -3.51 -6.39
CA MET A 1 8.93 -2.87 -7.23
C MET A 1 10.19 -3.72 -7.28
N MET A 2 10.42 -4.55 -6.28
CA MET A 2 11.51 -5.52 -6.26
C MET A 2 11.22 -6.74 -7.17
N PHE A 3 12.22 -7.52 -7.49
CA PHE A 3 12.16 -8.74 -8.32
C PHE A 3 11.55 -8.54 -9.73
N ASN A 4 11.61 -7.32 -10.27
CA ASN A 4 11.14 -7.03 -11.62
C ASN A 4 12.05 -7.62 -12.73
N GLU A 5 13.16 -8.22 -12.34
CA GLU A 5 14.10 -8.91 -13.21
C GLU A 5 13.52 -10.24 -13.75
N VAL A 6 12.44 -10.74 -13.13
CA VAL A 6 11.76 -11.97 -13.53
C VAL A 6 10.25 -11.73 -13.70
N PRO A 7 9.56 -12.59 -14.48
CA PRO A 7 8.10 -12.55 -14.64
C PRO A 7 7.37 -12.59 -13.30
N PHE A 8 6.15 -12.04 -13.23
CA PHE A 8 5.40 -11.87 -11.98
C PHE A 8 5.29 -13.18 -11.17
N LEU A 9 4.91 -14.28 -11.80
CA LEU A 9 4.72 -15.57 -11.12
C LEU A 9 6.03 -16.20 -10.60
N ASP A 10 7.17 -15.81 -11.15
CA ASP A 10 8.47 -16.29 -10.70
C ASP A 10 9.03 -15.46 -9.53
N ARG A 11 8.46 -14.27 -9.27
CA ARG A 11 8.86 -13.38 -8.17
C ARG A 11 8.63 -14.00 -6.80
N PHE A 12 7.61 -14.85 -6.66
CA PHE A 12 7.32 -15.56 -5.41
C PHE A 12 8.49 -16.44 -4.99
N ALA A 13 8.97 -17.28 -5.89
CA ALA A 13 10.13 -18.12 -5.64
C ALA A 13 11.41 -17.30 -5.43
N ALA A 14 11.58 -16.19 -6.15
CA ALA A 14 12.73 -15.30 -5.98
C ALA A 14 12.72 -14.63 -4.60
N ALA A 15 11.57 -14.13 -4.14
CA ALA A 15 11.41 -13.52 -2.83
C ALA A 15 11.66 -14.54 -1.69
N ALA A 16 11.10 -15.73 -1.78
CA ALA A 16 11.32 -16.78 -0.79
C ALA A 16 12.80 -17.18 -0.69
N ARG A 17 13.48 -17.37 -1.83
CA ARG A 17 14.94 -17.65 -1.85
C ARG A 17 15.78 -16.53 -1.26
N ALA A 18 15.31 -15.29 -1.36
CA ALA A 18 15.95 -14.13 -0.74
C ALA A 18 15.68 -14.00 0.78
N GLY A 19 14.83 -14.87 1.35
CA GLY A 19 14.53 -14.91 2.77
C GLY A 19 13.26 -14.15 3.19
N PHE A 20 12.49 -13.62 2.24
CA PHE A 20 11.19 -13.02 2.56
C PHE A 20 10.16 -14.10 2.91
N ARG A 21 9.27 -13.79 3.85
CA ARG A 21 8.17 -14.66 4.30
C ARG A 21 6.80 -14.10 3.94
N ALA A 22 6.76 -12.83 3.55
CA ALA A 22 5.56 -12.16 3.09
C ALA A 22 5.84 -11.35 1.83
N VAL A 23 4.81 -11.15 1.02
CA VAL A 23 4.86 -10.35 -0.21
C VAL A 23 3.65 -9.44 -0.30
N GLU A 24 3.85 -8.32 -0.96
CA GLU A 24 2.81 -7.41 -1.43
C GLU A 24 3.04 -7.07 -2.90
N PHE A 25 1.99 -6.76 -3.60
CA PHE A 25 2.07 -6.40 -5.01
C PHE A 25 0.95 -5.42 -5.39
N LEU A 26 1.13 -4.67 -6.48
CA LEU A 26 0.16 -3.65 -6.86
C LEU A 26 -1.15 -4.27 -7.36
N PHE A 27 -1.12 -4.98 -8.48
CA PHE A 27 -2.33 -5.44 -9.16
C PHE A 27 -2.19 -6.90 -9.61
N PRO A 28 -2.91 -7.84 -8.97
CA PRO A 28 -2.81 -9.26 -9.30
C PRO A 28 -3.69 -9.69 -10.50
N TYR A 29 -4.47 -8.79 -11.05
CA TYR A 29 -5.66 -9.06 -11.85
C TYR A 29 -5.42 -9.62 -13.27
N GLU A 30 -4.16 -9.78 -13.66
CA GLU A 30 -3.77 -10.43 -14.92
C GLU A 30 -3.73 -11.97 -14.81
N PHE A 31 -3.71 -12.50 -13.57
CA PHE A 31 -3.64 -13.93 -13.30
C PHE A 31 -4.84 -14.37 -12.45
N PRO A 32 -5.35 -15.60 -12.64
CA PRO A 32 -6.36 -16.16 -11.76
C PRO A 32 -5.86 -16.20 -10.31
N PRO A 33 -6.72 -15.93 -9.30
CA PRO A 33 -6.29 -15.95 -7.91
C PRO A 33 -5.76 -17.32 -7.47
N GLU A 34 -6.26 -18.41 -8.04
CA GLU A 34 -5.81 -19.77 -7.77
C GLU A 34 -4.34 -19.98 -8.15
N GLU A 35 -3.92 -19.45 -9.28
CA GLU A 35 -2.53 -19.57 -9.75
C GLU A 35 -1.57 -18.80 -8.83
N ILE A 36 -1.97 -17.63 -8.36
CA ILE A 36 -1.19 -16.86 -7.38
C ILE A 36 -1.16 -17.57 -6.03
N ALA A 37 -2.29 -18.12 -5.58
CA ALA A 37 -2.38 -18.87 -4.33
C ALA A 37 -1.46 -20.10 -4.33
N ASP A 38 -1.38 -20.82 -5.44
CA ASP A 38 -0.46 -21.95 -5.61
C ASP A 38 1.00 -21.47 -5.47
N ARG A 39 1.39 -20.36 -6.10
CA ARG A 39 2.76 -19.78 -5.95
C ARG A 39 3.07 -19.37 -4.51
N LEU A 40 2.11 -18.76 -3.80
CA LEU A 40 2.27 -18.43 -2.38
C LEU A 40 2.49 -19.68 -1.55
N LYS A 41 1.67 -20.70 -1.74
CA LYS A 41 1.75 -21.98 -1.01
C LYS A 41 3.05 -22.74 -1.30
N GLU A 42 3.43 -22.89 -2.58
CA GLU A 42 4.65 -23.56 -3.00
C GLU A 42 5.90 -22.95 -2.36
N ASN A 43 5.88 -21.64 -2.12
CA ASN A 43 7.02 -20.88 -1.57
C ASN A 43 6.86 -20.53 -0.08
N THR A 44 5.81 -21.02 0.59
CA THR A 44 5.53 -20.73 2.00
C THR A 44 5.48 -19.21 2.29
N LEU A 45 4.87 -18.45 1.38
CA LEU A 45 4.71 -17.00 1.49
C LEU A 45 3.29 -16.61 1.88
N GLN A 46 3.17 -15.50 2.60
CA GLN A 46 1.90 -14.82 2.84
C GLN A 46 1.76 -13.63 1.88
N ASN A 47 0.59 -13.44 1.28
CA ASN A 47 0.26 -12.16 0.68
C ASN A 47 -0.37 -11.27 1.74
N VAL A 48 0.19 -10.08 1.97
CA VAL A 48 -0.24 -9.18 3.05
C VAL A 48 -1.05 -7.99 2.56
N LEU A 49 -0.86 -7.60 1.31
CA LEU A 49 -1.48 -6.43 0.72
C LEU A 49 -1.49 -6.52 -0.80
N PHE A 50 -2.54 -6.02 -1.43
CA PHE A 50 -2.56 -5.60 -2.82
C PHE A 50 -3.55 -4.43 -3.02
N ASN A 51 -3.49 -3.76 -4.17
CA ASN A 51 -4.33 -2.60 -4.46
C ASN A 51 -5.59 -3.02 -5.22
N MET A 52 -6.71 -2.33 -4.96
CA MET A 52 -7.91 -2.39 -5.81
C MET A 52 -7.58 -2.01 -7.26
N PRO A 53 -8.40 -2.42 -8.24
CA PRO A 53 -8.21 -1.98 -9.63
C PRO A 53 -8.05 -0.47 -9.72
N PRO A 54 -6.96 0.04 -10.35
CA PRO A 54 -6.62 1.46 -10.33
C PRO A 54 -7.32 2.28 -11.42
N GLY A 55 -8.22 1.69 -12.20
CA GLY A 55 -8.65 2.21 -13.49
C GLY A 55 -7.67 1.83 -14.60
N ASN A 56 -7.60 2.64 -15.63
CA ASN A 56 -6.66 2.43 -16.74
C ASN A 56 -5.25 2.95 -16.38
N TRP A 57 -4.45 2.10 -15.76
CA TRP A 57 -3.08 2.42 -15.33
C TRP A 57 -2.17 2.86 -16.49
N ALA A 58 -2.30 2.21 -17.64
CA ALA A 58 -1.50 2.53 -18.81
C ALA A 58 -1.80 3.93 -19.39
N SER A 59 -3.06 4.40 -19.21
CA SER A 59 -3.48 5.76 -19.58
C SER A 59 -3.21 6.79 -18.49
N GLY A 60 -2.54 6.41 -17.41
CA GLY A 60 -2.14 7.34 -16.34
C GLY A 60 -3.11 7.42 -15.16
N GLU A 61 -4.20 6.64 -15.10
CA GLU A 61 -5.06 6.61 -13.93
C GLU A 61 -4.33 6.02 -12.72
N ARG A 62 -4.64 6.52 -11.52
CA ARG A 62 -3.97 6.18 -10.26
C ARG A 62 -4.96 5.93 -9.13
N GLY A 63 -6.06 5.22 -9.43
CA GLY A 63 -7.14 4.94 -8.50
C GLY A 63 -8.45 5.61 -8.89
N LEU A 64 -9.55 5.09 -8.36
CA LEU A 64 -10.91 5.51 -8.70
C LEU A 64 -11.67 6.08 -7.50
N THR A 65 -11.11 5.96 -6.30
CA THR A 65 -11.87 6.14 -5.06
C THR A 65 -12.44 7.56 -4.91
N SER A 66 -11.74 8.59 -5.42
CA SER A 66 -12.21 9.99 -5.34
C SER A 66 -12.92 10.49 -6.60
N LEU A 67 -13.06 9.67 -7.65
CA LEU A 67 -13.48 10.15 -8.97
C LEU A 67 -15.00 10.21 -9.11
N PRO A 68 -15.62 11.41 -9.20
CA PRO A 68 -17.06 11.55 -9.41
C PRO A 68 -17.50 10.95 -10.75
N GLY A 69 -18.59 10.18 -10.72
CA GLY A 69 -19.16 9.49 -11.89
C GLY A 69 -18.53 8.14 -12.20
N ARG A 70 -17.55 7.68 -11.37
CA ARG A 70 -16.91 6.36 -11.49
C ARG A 70 -17.28 5.43 -10.32
N GLU A 71 -18.31 5.77 -9.53
CA GLU A 71 -18.69 5.03 -8.32
C GLU A 71 -19.08 3.57 -8.61
N ALA A 72 -19.78 3.32 -9.73
CA ALA A 72 -20.15 1.96 -10.13
C ALA A 72 -18.93 1.09 -10.50
N GLU A 73 -17.94 1.68 -11.16
CA GLU A 73 -16.71 1.00 -11.52
C GLU A 73 -15.86 0.72 -10.26
N PHE A 74 -15.79 1.69 -9.34
CA PHE A 74 -15.16 1.49 -8.05
C PHE A 74 -15.82 0.34 -7.27
N ALA A 75 -17.16 0.30 -7.21
CA ALA A 75 -17.89 -0.77 -6.54
C ALA A 75 -17.62 -2.15 -7.16
N ALA A 76 -17.58 -2.24 -8.49
CA ALA A 76 -17.17 -3.48 -9.17
C ALA A 76 -15.71 -3.87 -8.84
N GLY A 77 -14.82 -2.88 -8.71
CA GLY A 77 -13.44 -3.07 -8.25
C GLY A 77 -13.35 -3.63 -6.84
N VAL A 78 -14.21 -3.18 -5.92
CA VAL A 78 -14.29 -3.71 -4.55
C VAL A 78 -14.67 -5.20 -4.57
N GLU A 79 -15.73 -5.59 -5.29
CA GLU A 79 -16.15 -6.99 -5.38
C GLU A 79 -15.07 -7.87 -6.02
N LYS A 80 -14.41 -7.39 -7.07
CA LYS A 80 -13.28 -8.11 -7.68
C LYS A 80 -12.14 -8.30 -6.69
N SER A 81 -11.79 -7.26 -5.94
CA SER A 81 -10.71 -7.33 -4.94
C SER A 81 -11.04 -8.28 -3.80
N LEU A 82 -12.30 -8.34 -3.35
CA LEU A 82 -12.73 -9.30 -2.33
C LEU A 82 -12.57 -10.74 -2.79
N ALA A 83 -12.95 -11.07 -4.02
CA ALA A 83 -12.76 -12.41 -4.58
C ALA A 83 -11.28 -12.83 -4.58
N TYR A 84 -10.36 -11.90 -4.95
CA TYR A 84 -8.92 -12.15 -4.89
C TYR A 84 -8.42 -12.27 -3.44
N ALA A 85 -8.84 -11.37 -2.56
CA ALA A 85 -8.40 -11.38 -1.17
C ALA A 85 -8.83 -12.65 -0.42
N ASP A 86 -10.00 -13.18 -0.72
CA ASP A 86 -10.47 -14.45 -0.16
C ASP A 86 -9.68 -15.63 -0.73
N GLY A 87 -9.44 -15.66 -2.05
CA GLY A 87 -8.66 -16.72 -2.70
C GLY A 87 -7.18 -16.75 -2.26
N LEU A 88 -6.60 -15.58 -1.98
CA LEU A 88 -5.19 -15.45 -1.58
C LEU A 88 -4.98 -15.46 -0.05
N GLY A 89 -6.05 -15.38 0.74
CA GLY A 89 -5.95 -15.19 2.19
C GLY A 89 -5.42 -13.81 2.60
N THR A 90 -5.51 -12.79 1.71
CA THR A 90 -4.95 -11.46 1.96
C THR A 90 -5.76 -10.72 3.01
N PRO A 91 -5.14 -10.17 4.07
CA PRO A 91 -5.85 -9.48 5.15
C PRO A 91 -6.20 -8.02 4.84
N ALA A 92 -5.47 -7.35 3.94
CA ALA A 92 -5.63 -5.93 3.69
C ALA A 92 -5.66 -5.59 2.19
N ILE A 93 -6.48 -4.61 1.83
CA ILE A 93 -6.64 -4.14 0.45
C ILE A 93 -6.53 -2.62 0.44
N HIS A 94 -5.67 -2.07 -0.41
CA HIS A 94 -5.49 -0.63 -0.55
C HIS A 94 -6.41 -0.05 -1.64
N ALA A 95 -7.15 1.01 -1.30
CA ALA A 95 -7.96 1.80 -2.22
C ALA A 95 -7.24 3.07 -2.63
N MET A 96 -6.59 3.05 -3.80
CA MET A 96 -5.91 4.23 -4.34
C MET A 96 -6.88 5.38 -4.58
N ALA A 97 -6.53 6.58 -4.08
CA ALA A 97 -7.43 7.74 -4.08
C ALA A 97 -7.78 8.24 -5.49
N GLY A 98 -6.84 8.23 -6.41
CA GLY A 98 -7.03 8.78 -7.77
C GLY A 98 -6.44 10.18 -7.93
N LEU A 99 -6.55 10.69 -9.16
CA LEU A 99 -6.05 12.00 -9.54
C LEU A 99 -7.17 13.04 -9.56
N ILE A 100 -6.86 14.23 -9.07
CA ILE A 100 -7.75 15.39 -9.21
C ILE A 100 -7.20 16.32 -10.31
N PRO A 101 -7.98 16.60 -11.38
CA PRO A 101 -7.56 17.53 -12.42
C PRO A 101 -7.37 18.95 -11.88
N PRO A 102 -6.43 19.73 -12.43
CA PRO A 102 -6.29 21.14 -12.08
C PRO A 102 -7.61 21.90 -12.25
N GLY A 103 -7.99 22.68 -11.22
CA GLY A 103 -9.22 23.47 -11.24
C GLY A 103 -10.51 22.71 -10.99
N ALA A 104 -10.47 21.40 -10.75
CA ALA A 104 -11.63 20.62 -10.37
C ALA A 104 -12.14 20.98 -8.96
N ASP A 105 -13.42 20.80 -8.73
CA ASP A 105 -14.05 21.01 -7.42
C ASP A 105 -13.60 19.93 -6.43
N ARG A 106 -12.58 20.23 -5.61
CA ARG A 106 -12.05 19.31 -4.60
C ARG A 106 -13.13 18.83 -3.60
N ALA A 107 -14.13 19.66 -3.30
CA ALA A 107 -15.18 19.27 -2.37
C ALA A 107 -16.05 18.13 -2.95
N LYS A 108 -16.34 18.19 -4.26
CA LYS A 108 -17.04 17.11 -4.97
C LYS A 108 -16.23 15.82 -4.97
N TYR A 109 -14.93 15.88 -5.26
CA TYR A 109 -14.03 14.72 -5.20
C TYR A 109 -13.96 14.12 -3.78
N ARG A 110 -13.91 14.99 -2.77
CA ARG A 110 -13.90 14.56 -1.36
C ARG A 110 -15.21 13.86 -0.98
N ALA A 111 -16.35 14.38 -1.39
CA ALA A 111 -17.65 13.74 -1.13
C ALA A 111 -17.73 12.34 -1.75
N THR A 112 -17.26 12.19 -3.01
CA THR A 112 -17.17 10.88 -3.67
C THR A 112 -16.20 9.95 -2.93
N TYR A 113 -15.04 10.46 -2.52
CA TYR A 113 -14.02 9.68 -1.78
C TYR A 113 -14.59 9.11 -0.48
N ILE A 114 -15.23 9.95 0.32
CA ILE A 114 -15.88 9.52 1.57
C ILE A 114 -16.98 8.49 1.33
N GLY A 115 -17.85 8.72 0.33
CA GLY A 115 -18.92 7.79 -0.02
C GLY A 115 -18.39 6.41 -0.44
N ASN A 116 -17.41 6.40 -1.32
CA ASN A 116 -16.78 5.18 -1.81
C ASN A 116 -16.04 4.42 -0.70
N LEU A 117 -15.31 5.12 0.18
CA LEU A 117 -14.62 4.47 1.30
C LEU A 117 -15.62 3.89 2.32
N ARG A 118 -16.74 4.54 2.60
CA ARG A 118 -17.79 3.97 3.46
C ARG A 118 -18.34 2.67 2.87
N TYR A 119 -18.67 2.69 1.57
CA TYR A 119 -19.11 1.49 0.85
C TYR A 119 -18.06 0.37 0.93
N ALA A 120 -16.80 0.66 0.58
CA ALA A 120 -15.73 -0.33 0.60
C ALA A 120 -15.49 -0.88 2.00
N ALA A 121 -15.44 -0.03 3.03
CA ALA A 121 -15.23 -0.45 4.41
C ALA A 121 -16.34 -1.40 4.89
N GLU A 122 -17.61 -1.10 4.57
CA GLU A 122 -18.73 -2.00 4.90
C GLU A 122 -18.60 -3.35 4.20
N LYS A 123 -18.26 -3.37 2.92
CA LYS A 123 -18.07 -4.61 2.15
C LYS A 123 -16.92 -5.45 2.71
N LEU A 124 -15.74 -4.84 2.89
CA LEU A 124 -14.55 -5.51 3.39
C LEU A 124 -14.74 -6.04 4.83
N ALA A 125 -15.50 -5.34 5.68
CA ALA A 125 -15.78 -5.78 7.04
C ALA A 125 -16.49 -7.15 7.08
N LYS A 126 -17.40 -7.41 6.14
CA LYS A 126 -18.12 -8.70 6.04
C LYS A 126 -17.18 -9.88 5.72
N HIS A 127 -16.05 -9.59 5.10
CA HIS A 127 -14.99 -10.55 4.79
C HIS A 127 -13.81 -10.50 5.78
N GLN A 128 -13.96 -9.74 6.88
CA GLN A 128 -12.91 -9.55 7.89
C GLN A 128 -11.61 -8.98 7.31
N LYS A 129 -11.72 -8.13 6.28
CA LYS A 129 -10.57 -7.48 5.63
C LYS A 129 -10.41 -6.04 6.09
N THR A 130 -9.17 -5.60 6.16
CA THR A 130 -8.80 -4.19 6.40
C THR A 130 -8.81 -3.42 5.09
N LEU A 131 -9.47 -2.28 5.09
CA LEU A 131 -9.36 -1.29 4.02
C LEU A 131 -8.21 -0.34 4.36
N LEU A 132 -7.30 -0.14 3.42
CA LEU A 132 -6.20 0.82 3.55
C LEU A 132 -6.38 2.01 2.63
N ILE A 133 -6.01 3.18 3.12
CA ILE A 133 -5.82 4.41 2.34
C ILE A 133 -4.40 4.91 2.56
N GLU A 134 -3.78 5.45 1.52
CA GLU A 134 -2.39 5.86 1.54
C GLU A 134 -2.22 7.29 1.03
N PRO A 135 -1.60 8.18 1.81
CA PRO A 135 -1.11 9.46 1.33
C PRO A 135 0.14 9.27 0.47
N ILE A 136 0.06 9.74 -0.78
CA ILE A 136 1.16 9.63 -1.74
C ILE A 136 1.70 11.03 -2.08
N ASN A 137 3.03 11.16 -2.18
CA ASN A 137 3.69 12.41 -2.51
C ASN A 137 3.39 12.87 -3.95
N THR A 138 3.34 14.18 -4.15
CA THR A 138 3.02 14.80 -5.45
C THR A 138 4.22 14.89 -6.39
N ARG A 139 5.43 14.54 -5.93
CA ARG A 139 6.61 14.42 -6.79
C ARG A 139 6.51 13.17 -7.66
N ASP A 140 6.11 12.04 -7.08
CA ASP A 140 5.96 10.77 -7.80
C ASP A 140 4.63 10.68 -8.55
N ILE A 141 3.54 11.17 -7.93
CA ILE A 141 2.20 11.17 -8.54
C ILE A 141 1.60 12.59 -8.46
N PRO A 142 1.91 13.46 -9.42
CA PRO A 142 1.31 14.79 -9.49
C PRO A 142 -0.22 14.75 -9.58
N GLY A 143 -0.88 15.57 -8.77
CA GLY A 143 -2.35 15.62 -8.72
C GLY A 143 -3.02 14.50 -7.95
N TYR A 144 -2.28 13.64 -7.24
CA TYR A 144 -2.89 12.63 -6.36
C TYR A 144 -3.76 13.27 -5.29
N PHE A 145 -4.94 12.71 -5.04
CA PHE A 145 -5.96 13.34 -4.22
C PHE A 145 -5.58 13.42 -2.73
N LEU A 146 -4.96 12.38 -2.17
CA LEU A 146 -4.61 12.25 -0.75
C LEU A 146 -3.08 12.34 -0.57
N ASN A 147 -2.57 13.35 0.15
CA ASN A 147 -1.13 13.59 0.17
C ASN A 147 -0.48 13.60 1.55
N THR A 148 -1.22 13.81 2.64
CA THR A 148 -0.65 13.91 4.00
C THR A 148 -1.23 12.88 4.94
N GLN A 149 -0.43 12.46 5.94
CA GLN A 149 -0.90 11.58 7.00
C GLN A 149 -2.04 12.24 7.80
N ALA A 150 -1.93 13.53 8.07
CA ALA A 150 -2.96 14.29 8.77
C ALA A 150 -4.31 14.23 8.03
N GLU A 151 -4.31 14.40 6.70
CA GLU A 151 -5.52 14.33 5.88
C GLU A 151 -6.11 12.90 5.86
N ALA A 152 -5.27 11.87 5.74
CA ALA A 152 -5.71 10.47 5.75
C ALA A 152 -6.35 10.08 7.10
N HIS A 153 -5.74 10.48 8.20
CA HIS A 153 -6.30 10.21 9.53
C HIS A 153 -7.58 10.97 9.80
N ALA A 154 -7.73 12.22 9.31
CA ALA A 154 -8.98 12.96 9.37
C ALA A 154 -10.11 12.28 8.56
N VAL A 155 -9.79 11.76 7.36
CA VAL A 155 -10.73 10.96 6.56
C VAL A 155 -11.15 9.69 7.30
N ARG A 156 -10.19 8.95 7.86
CA ARG A 156 -10.45 7.74 8.65
C ARG A 156 -11.38 8.04 9.84
N GLU A 157 -11.12 9.12 10.55
CA GLU A 157 -11.91 9.53 11.71
C GLU A 157 -13.34 9.93 11.33
N GLU A 158 -13.51 10.70 10.26
CA GLU A 158 -14.82 11.09 9.73
C GLU A 158 -15.67 9.89 9.31
N ILE A 159 -15.05 8.85 8.73
CA ILE A 159 -15.75 7.63 8.32
C ILE A 159 -16.08 6.76 9.52
N GLY A 160 -15.19 6.65 10.50
CA GLY A 160 -15.40 5.94 11.75
C GLY A 160 -15.47 4.41 11.64
N ALA A 161 -15.13 3.83 10.48
CA ALA A 161 -15.13 2.39 10.28
C ALA A 161 -13.91 1.74 10.95
N ALA A 162 -14.15 0.72 11.79
CA ALA A 162 -13.09 0.07 12.58
C ALA A 162 -12.03 -0.62 11.71
N ASN A 163 -12.42 -1.09 10.53
CA ASN A 163 -11.55 -1.76 9.57
C ASN A 163 -10.90 -0.82 8.55
N LEU A 164 -11.14 0.50 8.62
CA LEU A 164 -10.43 1.49 7.82
C LEU A 164 -9.18 1.94 8.57
N LYS A 165 -8.02 1.71 7.99
CA LYS A 165 -6.70 2.07 8.53
C LYS A 165 -5.91 2.87 7.50
N VAL A 166 -4.83 3.50 7.97
CA VAL A 166 -3.92 4.25 7.09
C VAL A 166 -2.68 3.41 6.83
N GLN A 167 -2.30 3.30 5.57
CA GLN A 167 -0.99 2.83 5.14
C GLN A 167 -0.02 4.00 5.24
N MET A 168 1.03 3.82 6.01
CA MET A 168 2.08 4.83 6.18
C MET A 168 3.33 4.37 5.43
N ASP A 169 3.46 4.77 4.16
CA ASP A 169 4.74 4.68 3.48
C ASP A 169 5.65 5.81 3.99
N LEU A 170 6.74 5.42 4.66
CA LEU A 170 7.71 6.34 5.26
C LEU A 170 8.44 7.18 4.20
N TYR A 171 8.58 6.66 2.98
CA TYR A 171 9.13 7.39 1.85
C TYR A 171 8.21 8.56 1.46
N HIS A 172 6.92 8.30 1.26
CA HIS A 172 5.96 9.34 0.91
C HIS A 172 5.81 10.37 2.05
N ALA A 173 5.72 9.90 3.28
CA ALA A 173 5.59 10.75 4.46
C ALA A 173 6.81 11.66 4.64
N GLN A 174 8.04 11.15 4.41
CA GLN A 174 9.26 11.98 4.51
C GLN A 174 9.27 13.12 3.50
N ILE A 175 8.90 12.85 2.26
CA ILE A 175 8.92 13.85 1.17
C ILE A 175 7.94 14.98 1.42
N VAL A 176 6.75 14.67 1.98
CA VAL A 176 5.67 15.66 2.10
C VAL A 176 5.70 16.38 3.45
N GLU A 177 5.96 15.66 4.52
CA GLU A 177 5.73 16.16 5.89
C GLU A 177 6.96 16.05 6.77
N GLY A 178 7.81 15.03 6.60
CA GLY A 178 8.92 14.75 7.53
C GLY A 178 8.45 14.33 8.93
N ASP A 179 9.33 14.48 9.92
CA ASP A 179 9.06 14.18 11.34
C ASP A 179 8.49 12.77 11.58
N LEU A 180 9.06 11.78 10.90
CA LEU A 180 8.55 10.40 10.81
C LEU A 180 8.36 9.75 12.19
N ALA A 181 9.33 9.95 13.09
CA ALA A 181 9.27 9.33 14.41
C ALA A 181 8.09 9.82 15.26
N MET A 182 7.79 11.12 15.21
CA MET A 182 6.66 11.69 15.93
C MET A 182 5.33 11.28 15.28
N LYS A 183 5.28 11.21 13.94
CA LYS A 183 4.10 10.73 13.22
C LYS A 183 3.82 9.24 13.51
N LEU A 184 4.83 8.38 13.53
CA LEU A 184 4.69 6.99 13.96
C LEU A 184 4.09 6.90 15.36
N ARG A 185 4.65 7.63 16.36
CA ARG A 185 4.12 7.63 17.72
C ARG A 185 2.67 8.13 17.80
N HIS A 186 2.36 9.20 17.07
CA HIS A 186 1.04 9.83 17.12
C HIS A 186 -0.04 8.98 16.46
N TYR A 187 0.25 8.43 15.28
CA TYR A 187 -0.74 7.73 14.47
C TYR A 187 -0.75 6.21 14.66
N PHE A 188 0.18 5.65 15.44
CA PHE A 188 0.41 4.22 15.60
C PHE A 188 -0.86 3.37 15.77
N PRO A 189 -1.84 3.74 16.62
CA PRO A 189 -3.04 2.92 16.82
C PRO A 189 -3.91 2.75 15.57
N HIS A 190 -3.68 3.59 14.57
CA HIS A 190 -4.51 3.69 13.37
C HIS A 190 -3.75 3.35 12.07
N ILE A 191 -2.47 3.05 12.17
CA ILE A 191 -1.66 2.53 11.07
C ILE A 191 -2.01 1.06 10.87
N GLY A 192 -2.36 0.71 9.64
CA GLY A 192 -2.68 -0.66 9.25
C GLY A 192 -1.55 -1.37 8.51
N HIS A 193 -0.66 -0.61 7.88
CA HIS A 193 0.50 -1.12 7.16
C HIS A 193 1.58 -0.05 7.07
N ILE A 194 2.83 -0.49 7.01
CA ILE A 194 4.01 0.40 6.89
C ILE A 194 4.82 -0.02 5.68
N GLN A 195 5.34 0.97 4.95
CA GLN A 195 6.27 0.73 3.85
C GLN A 195 7.54 1.57 4.01
N ALA A 196 8.62 1.12 3.39
CA ALA A 196 9.94 1.72 3.49
C ALA A 196 10.65 1.77 2.15
N ALA A 197 11.24 2.93 1.85
CA ALA A 197 12.17 3.15 0.74
C ALA A 197 13.12 4.30 1.05
N GLY A 198 14.33 4.27 0.50
CA GLY A 198 15.32 5.34 0.67
C GLY A 198 14.88 6.65 0.01
N VAL A 199 15.04 7.78 0.70
CA VAL A 199 14.73 9.11 0.18
C VAL A 199 16.05 9.81 -0.15
N PRO A 200 16.19 10.50 -1.29
CA PRO A 200 15.14 10.89 -2.25
C PRO A 200 14.88 9.94 -3.45
N GLU A 201 15.76 8.95 -3.74
CA GLU A 201 15.75 8.20 -5.01
C GLU A 201 14.78 7.02 -5.03
N ARG A 202 14.12 6.70 -3.91
CA ARG A 202 13.26 5.53 -3.72
C ARG A 202 14.03 4.21 -3.90
N ASN A 203 15.31 4.19 -3.50
CA ASN A 203 16.17 3.00 -3.50
C ASN A 203 16.09 2.26 -2.14
N GLU A 204 17.11 1.43 -1.86
CA GLU A 204 17.21 0.62 -0.64
C GLU A 204 17.08 1.47 0.63
N PRO A 205 16.39 0.98 1.69
CA PRO A 205 16.13 1.77 2.90
C PRO A 205 17.40 2.22 3.66
N ASN A 206 18.52 1.54 3.48
CA ASN A 206 19.79 1.93 4.11
C ASN A 206 20.55 3.02 3.32
N THR A 207 19.95 3.54 2.26
CA THR A 207 20.51 4.64 1.46
C THR A 207 19.67 5.91 1.61
N GLY A 208 20.29 7.07 1.40
CA GLY A 208 19.60 8.35 1.49
C GLY A 208 19.52 8.95 2.89
N GLU A 209 18.54 9.85 3.11
CA GLU A 209 18.51 10.76 4.26
C GLU A 209 17.76 10.21 5.49
N VAL A 210 17.04 9.07 5.36
CA VAL A 210 16.23 8.50 6.44
C VAL A 210 17.01 7.46 7.25
N ASN A 211 17.01 7.60 8.58
CA ASN A 211 17.62 6.61 9.46
C ASN A 211 16.64 5.45 9.75
N TYR A 212 16.51 4.51 8.82
CA TYR A 212 15.62 3.36 8.96
C TYR A 212 16.00 2.43 10.12
N ALA A 213 17.28 2.31 10.45
CA ALA A 213 17.70 1.52 11.62
C ALA A 213 17.11 2.05 12.94
N TYR A 214 16.95 3.38 13.05
CA TYR A 214 16.23 3.99 14.17
C TYR A 214 14.72 3.75 14.08
N LEU A 215 14.13 3.93 12.90
CA LEU A 215 12.68 3.80 12.73
C LEU A 215 12.19 2.36 12.94
N PHE A 216 12.97 1.35 12.51
CA PHE A 216 12.62 -0.05 12.75
C PHE A 216 12.64 -0.38 14.25
N ARG A 217 13.68 0.08 14.99
CA ARG A 217 13.67 -0.08 16.46
C ARG A 217 12.49 0.64 17.11
N LEU A 218 12.13 1.84 16.62
CA LEU A 218 10.95 2.55 17.13
C LEU A 218 9.65 1.76 16.90
N LEU A 219 9.52 1.06 15.76
CA LEU A 219 8.38 0.20 15.49
C LEU A 219 8.31 -0.97 16.47
N ASP A 220 9.46 -1.60 16.77
CA ASP A 220 9.56 -2.65 17.78
C ASP A 220 9.16 -2.12 19.18
N ASP A 221 9.68 -0.95 19.57
CA ASP A 221 9.36 -0.30 20.84
C ASP A 221 7.86 0.07 20.96
N LEU A 222 7.21 0.41 19.85
CA LEU A 222 5.78 0.69 19.78
C LEU A 222 4.92 -0.59 19.76
N GLY A 223 5.55 -1.76 19.62
CA GLY A 223 4.87 -3.05 19.58
C GLY A 223 4.22 -3.37 18.22
N TYR A 224 4.77 -2.88 17.11
CA TYR A 224 4.26 -3.19 15.78
C TYR A 224 4.41 -4.68 15.47
N GLN A 225 3.31 -5.34 15.15
CA GLN A 225 3.27 -6.78 14.85
C GLN A 225 3.01 -7.07 13.36
N GLY A 226 2.92 -6.02 12.55
CA GLY A 226 2.69 -6.15 11.11
C GLY A 226 3.98 -6.32 10.31
N TRP A 227 3.84 -6.38 9.01
CA TRP A 227 4.94 -6.40 8.06
C TRP A 227 5.33 -4.98 7.64
N VAL A 228 6.62 -4.78 7.35
CA VAL A 228 7.11 -3.56 6.69
C VAL A 228 7.35 -3.88 5.22
N GLY A 229 6.55 -3.29 4.36
CA GLY A 229 6.65 -3.46 2.91
C GLY A 229 7.92 -2.78 2.35
N CYS A 230 8.60 -3.49 1.46
CA CYS A 230 9.79 -2.99 0.77
C CYS A 230 9.40 -2.42 -0.59
N GLU A 231 8.81 -1.22 -0.62
CA GLU A 231 8.33 -0.62 -1.87
C GLU A 231 9.35 0.33 -2.49
N TYR A 232 10.54 -0.18 -2.77
CA TYR A 232 11.63 0.59 -3.36
C TYR A 232 12.09 0.03 -4.71
N ARG A 233 12.85 0.83 -5.43
CA ARG A 233 13.48 0.47 -6.71
C ARG A 233 14.93 0.09 -6.44
N PRO A 234 15.32 -1.19 -6.51
CA PRO A 234 16.69 -1.60 -6.31
C PRO A 234 17.64 -0.87 -7.26
N ALA A 235 18.68 -0.22 -6.70
CA ALA A 235 19.62 0.57 -7.50
C ALA A 235 20.48 -0.29 -8.45
N ASN A 236 20.84 -1.51 -7.99
CA ASN A 236 21.72 -2.42 -8.72
C ASN A 236 21.16 -3.85 -8.81
N GLY A 237 19.83 -3.97 -8.97
CA GLY A 237 19.11 -5.25 -8.94
C GLY A 237 18.80 -5.72 -7.53
N THR A 238 17.70 -6.47 -7.41
CA THR A 238 17.09 -6.80 -6.11
C THR A 238 18.07 -7.52 -5.17
N ILE A 239 18.68 -8.62 -5.62
CA ILE A 239 19.56 -9.44 -4.75
C ILE A 239 20.79 -8.67 -4.29
N ASN A 240 21.39 -7.88 -5.16
CA ASN A 240 22.61 -7.12 -4.83
C ASN A 240 22.31 -5.99 -3.81
N GLY A 241 21.07 -5.48 -3.79
CA GLY A 241 20.61 -4.43 -2.89
C GLY A 241 20.21 -4.92 -1.49
N LEU A 242 20.16 -6.23 -1.22
CA LEU A 242 19.66 -6.79 0.05
C LEU A 242 20.68 -6.79 1.21
N GLY A 243 21.83 -6.14 1.07
CA GLY A 243 22.85 -6.10 2.13
C GLY A 243 22.38 -5.50 3.47
N TRP A 244 21.29 -4.73 3.47
CA TRP A 244 20.65 -4.17 4.67
C TRP A 244 19.65 -5.13 5.33
N PHE A 245 19.15 -6.09 4.58
CA PHE A 245 18.13 -7.03 5.00
C PHE A 245 18.74 -8.25 5.66
N THR A 246 18.40 -8.51 6.90
CA THR A 246 18.77 -9.74 7.60
C THR A 246 17.51 -10.52 7.86
N PRO A 247 17.26 -11.63 7.13
CA PRO A 247 16.14 -12.49 7.43
C PRO A 247 16.21 -12.95 8.89
N GLU A 248 15.11 -12.86 9.63
CA GLU A 248 15.06 -13.47 10.97
C GLU A 248 15.30 -14.98 10.82
N ARG A 249 16.23 -15.48 11.63
CA ARG A 249 16.61 -16.88 11.70
C ARG A 249 15.59 -17.67 12.53
#